data_39e5963ee7eeeb1524bd1273df6a8a15
#
_entry.id   39e5963ee7eeeb1524bd1273df6a8a15
#
_cell.length_a   1.000
_cell.length_b   1.000
_cell.length_c   1.000
_cell.angle_alpha   90.00
_cell.angle_beta   90.00
_cell.angle_gamma   90.00
#
_symmetry.space_group_name_H-M   'P 1'
#
loop_
_entity.id
_entity.type
_entity.pdbx_description
1 polymer ?
#
loop_
_entity_poly.entity_id
_entity_poly.type
_entity_poly.pdbx_seq_one_letter_code
_entity_poly.pdbx_strand_id
1 'polypeptide(L)'
;IPDENLKSVYSANEFLTRVNLMKAYKDDSRTPVLHAKKVCVVGGGNVAMDAARSAKRLGAEEVTIVYRRSRAELPARAEEVEHAEEEGIVFKFLTNPTAIVEGENGMVAGMTCVEMELGEPDASGRRRPVEIPGSEFTLDVDTVIMSLGTSPNPLIASTTEGLEVNKWKCIVADESTGKTTK
;
A
#
# COMPACT_ATOMS: atom_id res chain seq x y z
N ILE A 1 -6.41 -8.12 -4.86
CA ILE A 1 -7.60 -8.73 -4.20
C ILE A 1 -8.85 -8.42 -5.03
N PRO A 2 -9.98 -9.15 -4.84
CA PRO A 2 -11.23 -8.80 -5.50
C PRO A 2 -11.64 -7.34 -5.28
N ASP A 3 -12.22 -6.75 -6.33
CA ASP A 3 -12.84 -5.42 -6.34
C ASP A 3 -11.87 -4.23 -6.16
N GLU A 4 -10.58 -4.42 -6.45
CA GLU A 4 -9.60 -3.31 -6.50
C GLU A 4 -9.89 -2.26 -7.58
N ASN A 5 -10.82 -2.52 -8.49
CA ASN A 5 -11.24 -1.61 -9.56
C ASN A 5 -12.44 -0.71 -9.21
N LEU A 6 -12.95 -0.81 -7.98
CA LEU A 6 -14.01 0.06 -7.49
C LEU A 6 -13.56 1.52 -7.42
N LYS A 7 -14.52 2.43 -7.51
CA LYS A 7 -14.28 3.85 -7.25
C LYS A 7 -13.82 4.04 -5.81
N SER A 8 -12.91 4.97 -5.58
CA SER A 8 -12.23 5.21 -4.30
C SER A 8 -11.19 4.14 -3.90
N VAL A 9 -10.82 3.24 -4.81
CA VAL A 9 -9.60 2.44 -4.66
C VAL A 9 -8.49 3.08 -5.46
N TYR A 10 -7.37 3.35 -4.81
CA TYR A 10 -6.19 3.97 -5.43
C TYR A 10 -4.95 3.11 -5.20
N SER A 11 -4.03 3.10 -6.15
CA SER A 11 -2.66 2.80 -5.80
C SER A 11 -2.05 4.00 -5.06
N ALA A 12 -1.12 3.75 -4.13
CA ALA A 12 -0.44 4.84 -3.42
C ALA A 12 0.28 5.80 -4.38
N ASN A 13 0.87 5.28 -5.47
CA ASN A 13 1.51 6.11 -6.48
C ASN A 13 0.52 7.05 -7.18
N GLU A 14 -0.66 6.56 -7.53
CA GLU A 14 -1.71 7.40 -8.13
C GLU A 14 -2.17 8.47 -7.15
N PHE A 15 -2.51 8.06 -5.93
CA PHE A 15 -2.99 8.97 -4.88
C PHE A 15 -1.96 10.08 -4.60
N LEU A 16 -0.71 9.71 -4.33
CA LEU A 16 0.36 10.67 -4.03
C LEU A 16 0.72 11.55 -5.24
N THR A 17 0.65 11.02 -6.45
CA THR A 17 0.84 11.82 -7.67
C THR A 17 -0.25 12.89 -7.81
N ARG A 18 -1.51 12.52 -7.62
CA ARG A 18 -2.64 13.47 -7.64
C ARG A 18 -2.49 14.55 -6.57
N VAL A 19 -2.17 14.15 -5.34
CA VAL A 19 -2.05 15.08 -4.21
C VAL A 19 -0.83 15.98 -4.34
N ASN A 20 0.36 15.41 -4.50
CA ASN A 20 1.63 16.15 -4.41
C ASN A 20 2.02 16.82 -5.73
N LEU A 21 2.07 16.05 -6.82
CA LEU A 21 2.54 16.56 -8.11
C LEU A 21 1.47 17.41 -8.79
N MET A 22 0.23 16.92 -8.84
CA MET A 22 -0.89 17.59 -9.50
C MET A 22 -1.62 18.56 -8.56
N LYS A 23 -1.21 18.63 -7.30
CA LYS A 23 -1.72 19.58 -6.28
C LYS A 23 -3.24 19.51 -6.10
N ALA A 24 -3.79 18.29 -6.08
CA ALA A 24 -5.24 18.07 -5.98
C ALA A 24 -5.88 18.63 -4.68
N TYR A 25 -5.07 19.02 -3.71
CA TYR A 25 -5.50 19.68 -2.47
C TYR A 25 -5.90 21.16 -2.65
N LYS A 26 -5.62 21.74 -3.82
CA LYS A 26 -5.96 23.15 -4.11
C LYS A 26 -7.36 23.27 -4.67
N ASP A 27 -8.09 24.30 -4.30
CA ASP A 27 -9.47 24.57 -4.75
C ASP A 27 -9.56 24.79 -6.28
N ASP A 28 -8.49 25.30 -6.91
CA ASP A 28 -8.39 25.53 -8.34
C ASP A 28 -7.82 24.34 -9.12
N SER A 29 -7.52 23.22 -8.44
CA SER A 29 -6.99 22.03 -9.12
C SER A 29 -8.03 21.39 -10.03
N ARG A 30 -7.59 21.02 -11.25
CA ARG A 30 -8.40 20.24 -12.19
C ARG A 30 -8.31 18.74 -11.97
N THR A 31 -7.41 18.29 -11.09
CA THR A 31 -7.23 16.88 -10.76
C THR A 31 -8.16 16.53 -9.60
N PRO A 32 -9.12 15.63 -9.81
CA PRO A 32 -10.00 15.22 -8.72
C PRO A 32 -9.24 14.36 -7.70
N VAL A 33 -9.48 14.62 -6.43
CA VAL A 33 -9.17 13.72 -5.33
C VAL A 33 -10.44 13.57 -4.49
N LEU A 34 -10.74 12.34 -4.09
CA LEU A 34 -11.90 12.10 -3.25
C LEU A 34 -11.58 12.57 -1.81
N HIS A 35 -12.47 13.39 -1.26
CA HIS A 35 -12.44 13.76 0.15
C HIS A 35 -13.11 12.64 0.97
N ALA A 36 -12.29 11.67 1.34
CA ALA A 36 -12.70 10.51 2.10
C ALA A 36 -12.85 10.84 3.59
N LYS A 37 -13.74 10.12 4.29
CA LYS A 37 -13.86 10.22 5.74
C LYS A 37 -13.08 9.13 6.44
N LYS A 38 -13.20 7.88 5.94
CA LYS A 38 -12.57 6.70 6.54
C LYS A 38 -11.67 6.02 5.52
N VAL A 39 -10.38 6.23 5.67
CA VAL A 39 -9.37 5.74 4.73
C VAL A 39 -8.64 4.53 5.32
N CYS A 40 -8.53 3.48 4.53
CA CYS A 40 -7.61 2.38 4.82
C CYS A 40 -6.42 2.40 3.86
N VAL A 41 -5.21 2.36 4.40
CA VAL A 41 -3.98 2.20 3.63
C VAL A 41 -3.43 0.80 3.85
N VAL A 42 -3.25 0.04 2.78
CA VAL A 42 -2.75 -1.34 2.83
C VAL A 42 -1.26 -1.34 2.55
N GLY A 43 -0.46 -1.65 3.55
CA GLY A 43 1.01 -1.71 3.43
C GLY A 43 1.73 -1.16 4.65
N GLY A 44 3.05 -1.36 4.73
CA GLY A 44 3.85 -0.97 5.90
C GLY A 44 5.15 -0.25 5.56
N GLY A 45 5.35 0.18 4.32
CA GLY A 45 6.55 0.93 3.89
C GLY A 45 6.40 2.45 4.03
N ASN A 46 7.46 3.20 3.75
CA ASN A 46 7.44 4.67 3.80
C ASN A 46 6.33 5.26 2.93
N VAL A 47 6.07 4.66 1.75
CA VAL A 47 5.00 5.11 0.85
C VAL A 47 3.62 4.97 1.49
N ALA A 48 3.41 3.95 2.34
CA ALA A 48 2.16 3.80 3.11
C ALA A 48 2.03 4.91 4.16
N MET A 49 3.13 5.27 4.83
CA MET A 49 3.15 6.40 5.77
C MET A 49 2.80 7.71 5.07
N ASP A 50 3.44 7.99 3.92
CA ASP A 50 3.18 9.18 3.11
C ASP A 50 1.71 9.24 2.64
N ALA A 51 1.15 8.12 2.18
CA ALA A 51 -0.24 8.05 1.72
C ALA A 51 -1.22 8.29 2.87
N ALA A 52 -0.99 7.66 4.02
CA ALA A 52 -1.85 7.79 5.19
C ALA A 52 -1.83 9.23 5.75
N ARG A 53 -0.65 9.82 5.91
CA ARG A 53 -0.49 11.21 6.37
C ARG A 53 -1.09 12.21 5.38
N SER A 54 -0.92 11.98 4.07
CA SER A 54 -1.55 12.80 3.04
C SER A 54 -3.08 12.72 3.09
N ALA A 55 -3.65 11.52 3.27
CA ALA A 55 -5.09 11.35 3.42
C ALA A 55 -5.61 12.07 4.69
N LYS A 56 -4.90 11.96 5.81
CA LYS A 56 -5.24 12.66 7.05
C LYS A 56 -5.24 14.17 6.87
N ARG A 57 -4.24 14.71 6.21
CA ARG A 57 -4.10 16.15 5.93
C ARG A 57 -5.12 16.69 4.92
N LEU A 58 -5.66 15.81 4.05
CA LEU A 58 -6.79 16.12 3.17
C LEU A 58 -8.14 16.15 3.88
N GLY A 59 -8.19 15.87 5.19
CA GLY A 59 -9.38 15.97 6.02
C GLY A 59 -10.07 14.66 6.34
N ALA A 60 -9.43 13.52 6.11
CA ALA A 60 -9.98 12.23 6.55
C ALA A 60 -10.14 12.21 8.09
N GLU A 61 -11.32 11.83 8.55
CA GLU A 61 -11.64 11.74 9.97
C GLU A 61 -10.87 10.59 10.64
N GLU A 62 -10.89 9.43 9.97
CA GLU A 62 -10.20 8.21 10.39
C GLU A 62 -9.26 7.72 9.29
N VAL A 63 -8.01 7.43 9.66
CA VAL A 63 -7.04 6.79 8.76
C VAL A 63 -6.43 5.59 9.45
N THR A 64 -6.55 4.43 8.83
CA THR A 64 -6.03 3.16 9.36
C THR A 64 -5.01 2.58 8.39
N ILE A 65 -3.84 2.23 8.88
CA ILE A 65 -2.86 1.41 8.15
C ILE A 65 -3.08 -0.05 8.51
N VAL A 66 -3.30 -0.89 7.51
CA VAL A 66 -3.41 -2.35 7.65
C VAL A 66 -2.10 -3.00 7.19
N TYR A 67 -1.50 -3.81 8.06
CA TYR A 67 -0.26 -4.49 7.76
C TYR A 67 -0.28 -5.95 8.23
N ARG A 68 0.09 -6.87 7.32
CA ARG A 68 -0.03 -8.33 7.54
C ARG A 68 1.00 -8.94 8.51
N ARG A 69 1.97 -8.15 8.99
CA ARG A 69 2.95 -8.56 10.01
C ARG A 69 2.84 -7.67 11.24
N SER A 70 3.74 -7.88 12.21
CA SER A 70 3.77 -7.06 13.41
C SER A 70 4.55 -5.75 13.19
N ARG A 71 4.50 -4.89 14.21
CA ARG A 71 5.25 -3.63 14.24
C ARG A 71 6.75 -3.84 14.02
N ALA A 72 7.30 -4.94 14.55
CA ALA A 72 8.73 -5.23 14.46
C ALA A 72 9.19 -5.51 13.01
N GLU A 73 8.30 -5.97 12.14
CA GLU A 73 8.59 -6.26 10.75
C GLU A 73 8.21 -5.10 9.79
N LEU A 74 7.84 -3.93 10.31
CA LEU A 74 7.56 -2.77 9.45
C LEU A 74 8.81 -2.38 8.65
N PRO A 75 8.72 -2.27 7.31
CA PRO A 75 9.84 -1.80 6.51
C PRO A 75 9.99 -0.28 6.49
N ALA A 76 9.02 0.47 7.02
CA ALA A 76 9.10 1.92 7.15
C ALA A 76 10.16 2.33 8.19
N ARG A 77 10.72 3.51 8.03
CA ARG A 77 11.61 4.11 9.03
C ARG A 77 10.84 4.39 10.31
N ALA A 78 11.50 4.22 11.45
CA ALA A 78 10.86 4.43 12.76
C ALA A 78 10.26 5.84 12.90
N GLU A 79 11.02 6.85 12.45
CA GLU A 79 10.58 8.25 12.50
C GLU A 79 9.29 8.49 11.68
N GLU A 80 9.14 7.83 10.52
CA GLU A 80 7.92 7.96 9.69
C GLU A 80 6.72 7.30 10.36
N VAL A 81 6.95 6.21 11.09
CA VAL A 81 5.89 5.55 11.87
C VAL A 81 5.48 6.43 13.05
N GLU A 82 6.43 7.00 13.78
CA GLU A 82 6.18 7.92 14.89
C GLU A 82 5.39 9.15 14.43
N HIS A 83 5.80 9.79 13.33
CA HIS A 83 5.06 10.91 12.75
C HIS A 83 3.63 10.53 12.35
N ALA A 84 3.42 9.33 11.81
CA ALA A 84 2.08 8.86 11.46
C ALA A 84 1.21 8.68 12.72
N GLU A 85 1.77 8.12 13.79
CA GLU A 85 1.07 7.97 15.08
C GLU A 85 0.74 9.33 15.73
N GLU A 86 1.68 10.28 15.69
CA GLU A 86 1.46 11.65 16.19
C GLU A 86 0.34 12.36 15.44
N GLU A 87 0.18 12.11 14.14
CA GLU A 87 -0.93 12.64 13.33
C GLU A 87 -2.26 11.88 13.55
N GLY A 88 -2.30 10.91 14.47
CA GLY A 88 -3.50 10.16 14.84
C GLY A 88 -3.88 9.05 13.86
N ILE A 89 -2.93 8.53 13.11
CA ILE A 89 -3.13 7.36 12.24
C ILE A 89 -3.10 6.09 13.09
N VAL A 90 -4.09 5.23 12.87
CA VAL A 90 -4.24 3.96 13.60
C VAL A 90 -3.56 2.84 12.82
N PHE A 91 -2.81 1.99 13.52
CA PHE A 91 -2.20 0.80 12.92
C PHE A 91 -2.95 -0.47 13.32
N LYS A 92 -3.37 -1.26 12.34
CA LYS A 92 -3.85 -2.62 12.49
C LYS A 92 -2.80 -3.59 11.96
N PHE A 93 -1.99 -4.08 12.89
CA PHE A 93 -1.00 -5.11 12.61
C PHE A 93 -1.63 -6.49 12.52
N LEU A 94 -0.90 -7.46 11.99
CA LEU A 94 -1.34 -8.85 11.85
C LEU A 94 -2.73 -8.92 11.17
N THR A 95 -2.92 -8.12 10.15
CA THR A 95 -4.20 -7.99 9.44
C THR A 95 -3.93 -7.96 7.94
N ASN A 96 -4.62 -8.80 7.19
CA ASN A 96 -4.48 -8.90 5.73
C ASN A 96 -5.84 -8.70 5.05
N PRO A 97 -5.96 -7.78 4.08
CA PRO A 97 -7.19 -7.63 3.32
C PRO A 97 -7.42 -8.82 2.40
N THR A 98 -8.65 -9.28 2.29
CA THR A 98 -9.08 -10.39 1.43
C THR A 98 -10.00 -9.96 0.30
N ALA A 99 -10.83 -8.93 0.53
CA ALA A 99 -11.70 -8.35 -0.49
C ALA A 99 -12.05 -6.89 -0.15
N ILE A 100 -12.44 -6.13 -1.16
CA ILE A 100 -13.04 -4.80 -0.98
C ILE A 100 -14.55 -4.98 -1.13
N VAL A 101 -15.33 -4.31 -0.29
CA VAL A 101 -16.80 -4.40 -0.29
C VAL A 101 -17.35 -3.26 -1.12
N GLU A 102 -18.13 -3.62 -2.16
CA GLU A 102 -18.82 -2.66 -3.00
C GLU A 102 -20.05 -2.11 -2.27
N GLY A 103 -20.22 -0.81 -2.33
CA GLY A 103 -21.41 -0.08 -1.90
C GLY A 103 -22.20 0.46 -3.07
N GLU A 104 -22.92 1.54 -2.85
CA GLU A 104 -23.73 2.18 -3.88
C GLU A 104 -22.86 2.81 -4.99
N ASN A 105 -23.35 2.74 -6.23
CA ASN A 105 -22.72 3.38 -7.41
C ASN A 105 -21.26 2.96 -7.69
N GLY A 106 -20.85 1.76 -7.27
CA GLY A 106 -19.50 1.26 -7.46
C GLY A 106 -18.47 1.93 -6.55
N MET A 107 -18.90 2.51 -5.42
CA MET A 107 -18.01 3.07 -4.40
C MET A 107 -17.60 2.00 -3.39
N VAL A 108 -16.51 2.21 -2.71
CA VAL A 108 -16.10 1.38 -1.56
C VAL A 108 -17.05 1.64 -0.39
N ALA A 109 -17.51 0.57 0.25
CA ALA A 109 -18.30 0.60 1.48
C ALA A 109 -17.62 -0.14 2.65
N GLY A 110 -16.51 -0.80 2.39
CA GLY A 110 -15.76 -1.52 3.41
C GLY A 110 -14.62 -2.34 2.83
N MET A 111 -13.88 -2.98 3.72
CA MET A 111 -12.81 -3.91 3.34
C MET A 111 -12.82 -5.12 4.27
N THR A 112 -12.98 -6.31 3.70
CA THR A 112 -12.88 -7.56 4.44
C THR A 112 -11.43 -7.90 4.69
N CYS A 113 -11.11 -8.25 5.91
CA CYS A 113 -9.77 -8.63 6.37
C CYS A 113 -9.82 -9.94 7.13
N VAL A 114 -8.66 -10.60 7.26
CA VAL A 114 -8.43 -11.72 8.17
C VAL A 114 -7.31 -11.36 9.15
N GLU A 115 -7.35 -11.95 10.33
CA GLU A 115 -6.25 -11.88 11.27
C GLU A 115 -5.11 -12.81 10.84
N MET A 116 -3.89 -12.40 11.15
CA MET A 116 -2.67 -13.13 10.80
C MET A 116 -1.91 -13.53 12.04
N GLU A 117 -1.19 -14.63 11.96
CA GLU A 117 -0.13 -14.98 12.90
C GLU A 117 1.22 -15.04 12.19
N LEU A 118 2.30 -14.94 12.93
CA LEU A 118 3.65 -15.04 12.41
C LEU A 118 4.18 -16.45 12.62
N GLY A 119 4.44 -17.15 11.51
CA GLY A 119 5.11 -18.44 11.52
C GLY A 119 6.60 -18.35 11.84
N GLU A 120 7.30 -19.45 11.69
CA GLU A 120 8.73 -19.53 11.91
C GLU A 120 9.54 -18.62 10.97
N PRO A 121 10.70 -18.10 11.44
CA PRO A 121 11.58 -17.30 10.59
C PRO A 121 12.12 -18.12 9.41
N ASP A 122 12.15 -17.50 8.23
CA ASP A 122 12.84 -18.04 7.06
C ASP A 122 14.38 -17.86 7.17
N ALA A 123 15.12 -18.33 6.16
CA ALA A 123 16.58 -18.20 6.11
C ALA A 123 17.09 -16.75 6.18
N SER A 124 16.26 -15.77 5.93
CA SER A 124 16.57 -14.34 6.07
C SER A 124 16.16 -13.75 7.42
N GLY A 125 15.64 -14.58 8.33
CA GLY A 125 15.12 -14.15 9.64
C GLY A 125 13.73 -13.53 9.58
N ARG A 126 13.05 -13.50 8.41
CA ARG A 126 11.73 -12.92 8.24
C ARG A 126 10.65 -13.96 8.52
N ARG A 127 9.71 -13.63 9.41
CA ARG A 127 8.58 -14.50 9.72
C ARG A 127 7.49 -14.36 8.66
N ARG A 128 7.03 -15.51 8.15
CA ARG A 128 5.96 -15.55 7.16
C ARG A 128 4.62 -15.32 7.87
N PRO A 129 3.79 -14.36 7.39
CA PRO A 129 2.43 -14.23 7.90
C PRO A 129 1.56 -15.40 7.42
N VAL A 130 0.77 -15.97 8.34
CA VAL A 130 -0.17 -17.07 8.11
C VAL A 130 -1.56 -16.61 8.52
N GLU A 131 -2.56 -16.89 7.70
CA GLU A 131 -3.95 -16.52 7.97
C GLU A 131 -4.53 -17.40 9.09
N ILE A 132 -5.27 -16.79 10.00
CA ILE A 132 -6.02 -17.49 11.03
C ILE A 132 -7.40 -17.82 10.45
N PRO A 133 -7.72 -19.10 10.21
CA PRO A 133 -9.03 -19.48 9.64
C PRO A 133 -10.19 -19.04 10.52
N GLY A 134 -11.23 -18.46 9.90
CA GLY A 134 -12.45 -18.05 10.60
C GLY A 134 -12.32 -16.73 11.38
N SER A 135 -11.26 -15.95 11.10
CA SER A 135 -11.02 -14.65 11.72
C SER A 135 -11.45 -13.46 10.86
N GLU A 136 -12.25 -13.73 9.83
CA GLU A 136 -12.69 -12.70 8.88
C GLU A 136 -13.53 -11.64 9.59
N PHE A 137 -13.24 -10.37 9.27
CA PHE A 137 -13.99 -9.21 9.74
C PHE A 137 -14.00 -8.10 8.69
N THR A 138 -14.95 -7.18 8.80
CA THR A 138 -15.03 -6.04 7.87
C THR A 138 -14.65 -4.75 8.57
N LEU A 139 -13.77 -3.97 7.93
CA LEU A 139 -13.49 -2.59 8.28
C LEU A 139 -14.47 -1.68 7.53
N ASP A 140 -15.11 -0.77 8.25
CA ASP A 140 -15.95 0.29 7.69
C ASP A 140 -15.06 1.40 7.13
N VAL A 141 -14.91 1.45 5.82
CA VAL A 141 -14.07 2.42 5.10
C VAL A 141 -14.73 2.83 3.79
N ASP A 142 -14.50 4.06 3.36
CA ASP A 142 -15.01 4.62 2.10
C ASP A 142 -13.92 4.78 1.04
N THR A 143 -12.67 4.61 1.42
CA THR A 143 -11.51 4.71 0.51
C THR A 143 -10.42 3.72 0.91
N VAL A 144 -9.85 3.05 -0.09
CA VAL A 144 -8.73 2.13 0.08
C VAL A 144 -7.55 2.59 -0.76
N ILE A 145 -6.37 2.66 -0.14
CA ILE A 145 -5.11 3.00 -0.82
C ILE A 145 -4.16 1.80 -0.74
N MET A 146 -3.90 1.18 -1.88
CA MET A 146 -3.01 0.03 -1.99
C MET A 146 -1.55 0.48 -2.07
N SER A 147 -0.75 0.18 -1.05
CA SER A 147 0.66 0.56 -0.91
C SER A 147 1.57 -0.67 -0.80
N LEU A 148 1.38 -1.64 -1.69
CA LEU A 148 2.07 -2.94 -1.65
C LEU A 148 3.38 -2.99 -2.47
N GLY A 149 3.84 -1.86 -2.98
CA GLY A 149 5.03 -1.76 -3.81
C GLY A 149 4.75 -1.95 -5.30
N THR A 150 5.82 -1.88 -6.09
CA THR A 150 5.76 -1.96 -7.55
C THR A 150 6.58 -3.15 -8.07
N SER A 151 6.19 -3.65 -9.23
CA SER A 151 6.96 -4.63 -9.98
C SER A 151 7.75 -3.94 -11.10
N PRO A 152 8.90 -4.47 -11.53
CA PRO A 152 9.62 -3.95 -12.68
C PRO A 152 8.74 -3.91 -13.93
N ASN A 153 8.91 -2.87 -14.77
CA ASN A 153 8.18 -2.78 -16.03
C ASN A 153 8.63 -3.91 -16.98
N PRO A 154 7.76 -4.85 -17.34
CA PRO A 154 8.13 -5.97 -18.19
C PRO A 154 8.50 -5.55 -19.62
N LEU A 155 8.08 -4.37 -20.05
CA LEU A 155 8.33 -3.86 -21.40
C LEU A 155 9.83 -3.77 -21.70
N ILE A 156 10.62 -3.25 -20.76
CA ILE A 156 12.07 -3.06 -20.94
C ILE A 156 12.76 -4.40 -21.23
N ALA A 157 12.49 -5.40 -20.37
CA ALA A 157 13.09 -6.72 -20.53
C ALA A 157 12.60 -7.46 -21.79
N SER A 158 11.32 -7.29 -22.17
CA SER A 158 10.73 -7.98 -23.31
C SER A 158 11.12 -7.39 -24.67
N THR A 159 11.49 -6.12 -24.72
CA THR A 159 11.86 -5.40 -25.96
C THR A 159 13.37 -5.23 -26.16
N THR A 160 14.19 -5.62 -25.17
CA THR A 160 15.65 -5.51 -25.22
C THR A 160 16.28 -6.89 -25.25
N GLU A 161 16.55 -7.40 -26.46
CA GLU A 161 17.17 -8.70 -26.65
C GLU A 161 18.55 -8.77 -25.99
N GLY A 162 18.81 -9.84 -25.21
CA GLY A 162 20.06 -10.05 -24.49
C GLY A 162 20.24 -9.24 -23.20
N LEU A 163 19.20 -8.51 -22.75
CA LEU A 163 19.19 -7.90 -21.43
C LEU A 163 18.80 -8.94 -20.38
N GLU A 164 19.72 -9.27 -19.47
CA GLU A 164 19.46 -10.23 -18.41
C GLU A 164 18.62 -9.65 -17.28
N VAL A 165 17.68 -10.47 -16.80
CA VAL A 165 16.85 -10.16 -15.63
C VAL A 165 16.87 -11.30 -14.63
N ASN A 166 16.73 -10.98 -13.36
CA ASN A 166 16.66 -11.98 -12.29
C ASN A 166 15.25 -12.61 -12.18
N LYS A 167 15.06 -13.52 -11.23
CA LYS A 167 13.76 -14.19 -10.98
C LYS A 167 12.60 -13.24 -10.63
N TRP A 168 12.90 -12.04 -10.19
CA TRP A 168 11.91 -10.98 -9.92
C TRP A 168 11.74 -10.01 -11.08
N LYS A 169 12.36 -10.31 -12.23
CA LYS A 169 12.36 -9.50 -13.45
C LYS A 169 13.04 -8.12 -13.30
N CYS A 170 13.86 -7.94 -12.28
CA CYS A 170 14.75 -6.79 -12.17
C CYS A 170 15.96 -6.99 -13.08
N ILE A 171 16.44 -5.92 -13.72
CA ILE A 171 17.63 -5.95 -14.58
C ILE A 171 18.84 -6.34 -13.73
N VAL A 172 19.63 -7.30 -14.23
CA VAL A 172 20.89 -7.69 -13.58
C VAL A 172 21.95 -6.66 -13.92
N ALA A 173 22.59 -6.11 -12.90
CA ALA A 173 23.68 -5.16 -13.04
C ALA A 173 24.82 -5.52 -12.08
N ASP A 174 26.04 -5.19 -12.47
CA ASP A 174 27.22 -5.26 -11.60
C ASP A 174 27.09 -4.20 -10.49
N GLU A 175 27.16 -4.61 -9.21
CA GLU A 175 26.91 -3.72 -8.07
C GLU A 175 27.93 -2.58 -7.94
N SER A 176 29.14 -2.77 -8.44
CA SER A 176 30.23 -1.79 -8.32
C SER A 176 30.21 -0.75 -9.44
N THR A 177 29.79 -1.14 -10.63
CA THR A 177 29.88 -0.32 -11.84
C THR A 177 28.52 0.08 -12.41
N GLY A 178 27.45 -0.58 -12.00
CA GLY A 178 26.13 -0.44 -12.59
C GLY A 178 25.98 -1.03 -14.01
N LYS A 179 27.04 -1.72 -14.50
CA LYS A 179 27.04 -2.25 -15.86
C LYS A 179 26.07 -3.42 -15.98
N THR A 180 25.25 -3.40 -17.02
CA THR A 180 24.30 -4.47 -17.39
C THR A 180 24.88 -5.32 -18.50
N THR A 181 24.13 -6.33 -18.99
CA THR A 181 24.51 -7.16 -20.14
C THR A 181 24.29 -6.45 -21.49
N LYS A 182 23.74 -5.26 -21.45
CA LYS A 182 23.52 -4.39 -22.63
C LYS A 182 23.88 -2.95 -22.30
#